data_0737bcf8ad0d36f8123af59d907d9032
#
_entry.id   0737bcf8ad0d36f8123af59d907d9032
#
_cell.length_a   1.000
_cell.length_b   1.000
_cell.length_c   1.000
_cell.angle_alpha   90.00
_cell.angle_beta   90.00
_cell.angle_gamma   90.00
#
_symmetry.space_group_name_H-M   'P 1'
#
loop_
_entity.id
_entity.type
_entity.pdbx_description
1 polymer ?
#
loop_
_entity_poly.entity_id
_entity_poly.type
_entity_poly.pdbx_seq_one_letter_code
_entity_poly.pdbx_strand_id
1 'polypeptide(L)'
;MIEFFYSLSTIEIIFLIIGFAGQGLFASRFIVQWIYSEKKGESSIPIVFWYLSIFGGIGLLTYAIFRKDPVIITGQLFGIFIYARNLILIYNKRKS
;
A
#
# COMPACT_ATOMS: atom_id res chain seq x y z
N MET A 1 2.44 19.34 17.86
CA MET A 1 3.01 18.16 17.16
C MET A 1 4.20 17.57 17.90
N ILE A 2 5.15 18.39 18.36
CA ILE A 2 6.31 17.89 19.11
C ILE A 2 5.87 17.17 20.38
N GLU A 3 4.90 17.72 21.10
CA GLU A 3 4.36 17.08 22.30
C GLU A 3 3.74 15.71 22.01
N PHE A 4 3.09 15.56 20.82
CA PHE A 4 2.52 14.30 20.41
C PHE A 4 3.62 13.23 20.31
N PHE A 5 4.75 13.56 19.67
CA PHE A 5 5.84 12.60 19.54
C PHE A 5 6.50 12.26 20.87
N TYR A 6 6.63 13.25 21.77
CA TYR A 6 7.23 12.99 23.09
C TYR A 6 6.33 12.14 23.97
N SER A 7 5.02 12.16 23.73
CA SER A 7 4.07 11.34 24.51
C SER A 7 4.00 9.89 24.04
N LEU A 8 4.62 9.57 22.88
CA LEU A 8 4.58 8.22 22.32
C LEU A 8 5.66 7.33 22.91
N SER A 9 5.32 6.06 23.13
CA SER A 9 6.30 5.05 23.48
C SER A 9 7.16 4.70 22.27
N THR A 10 8.30 4.03 22.51
CA THR A 10 9.16 3.58 21.40
C THR A 10 8.41 2.66 20.45
N ILE A 11 7.59 1.75 20.97
CA ILE A 11 6.80 0.83 20.14
C ILE A 11 5.81 1.62 19.27
N GLU A 12 5.15 2.62 19.84
CA GLU A 12 4.21 3.44 19.07
C GLU A 12 4.91 4.19 17.94
N ILE A 13 6.12 4.68 18.19
CA ILE A 13 6.91 5.38 17.16
C ILE A 13 7.28 4.42 16.04
N ILE A 14 7.70 3.18 16.38
CA ILE A 14 8.06 2.18 15.39
C ILE A 14 6.87 1.88 14.48
N PHE A 15 5.68 1.64 15.04
CA PHE A 15 4.49 1.37 14.24
C PHE A 15 4.03 2.57 13.44
N LEU A 16 4.25 3.78 13.98
CA LEU A 16 3.94 5.00 13.24
C LEU A 16 4.83 5.13 12.00
N ILE A 17 6.11 4.80 12.13
CA ILE A 17 7.05 4.79 10.99
C ILE A 17 6.60 3.74 9.95
N ILE A 18 6.23 2.55 10.41
CA ILE A 18 5.73 1.49 9.51
C ILE A 18 4.48 1.98 8.77
N GLY A 19 3.56 2.63 9.47
CA GLY A 19 2.35 3.17 8.87
C GLY A 19 2.64 4.22 7.82
N PHE A 20 3.54 5.16 8.11
CA PHE A 20 3.91 6.19 7.14
C PHE A 20 4.67 5.61 5.95
N ALA A 21 5.55 4.65 6.18
CA ALA A 21 6.26 3.97 5.09
C ALA A 21 5.26 3.23 4.19
N GLY A 22 4.30 2.52 4.78
CA GLY A 22 3.25 1.84 4.04
C GLY A 22 2.39 2.81 3.26
N GLN A 23 2.02 3.93 3.88
CA GLN A 23 1.23 4.96 3.22
C GLN A 23 1.99 5.58 2.06
N GLY A 24 3.29 5.83 2.23
CA GLY A 24 4.12 6.37 1.17
C GLY A 24 4.20 5.44 -0.03
N LEU A 25 4.42 4.14 0.22
CA LEU A 25 4.42 3.14 -0.85
C LEU A 25 3.05 3.05 -1.52
N PHE A 26 2.01 3.03 -0.72
CA PHE A 26 0.64 2.91 -1.23
C PHE A 26 0.26 4.12 -2.09
N ALA A 27 0.60 5.33 -1.64
CA ALA A 27 0.31 6.55 -2.38
C ALA A 27 1.16 6.68 -3.65
N SER A 28 2.42 6.23 -3.59
CA SER A 28 3.32 6.32 -4.74
C SER A 28 2.83 5.51 -5.94
N ARG A 29 1.97 4.52 -5.71
CA ARG A 29 1.41 3.72 -6.81
C ARG A 29 0.62 4.59 -7.79
N PHE A 30 -0.06 5.61 -7.30
CA PHE A 30 -0.82 6.53 -8.15
C PHE A 30 0.11 7.40 -8.99
N ILE A 31 1.21 7.84 -8.41
CA ILE A 31 2.21 8.65 -9.12
C ILE A 31 2.83 7.84 -10.24
N VAL A 32 3.22 6.60 -9.95
CA VAL A 32 3.79 5.68 -10.95
C VAL A 32 2.79 5.41 -12.06
N GLN A 33 1.54 5.15 -11.72
CA GLN A 33 0.48 4.90 -12.69
C GLN A 33 0.26 6.12 -13.59
N TRP A 34 0.27 7.31 -13.00
CA TRP A 34 0.08 8.55 -13.75
C TRP A 34 1.22 8.76 -14.75
N ILE A 35 2.47 8.65 -14.30
CA ILE A 35 3.64 8.84 -15.19
C ILE A 35 3.63 7.81 -16.30
N TYR A 36 3.32 6.55 -15.97
CA TYR A 36 3.27 5.47 -16.95
C TYR A 36 2.20 5.74 -18.01
N SER A 37 1.02 6.20 -17.58
CA SER A 37 -0.07 6.52 -18.48
C SER A 37 0.27 7.69 -19.39
N GLU A 38 0.95 8.72 -18.86
CA GLU A 38 1.37 9.87 -19.65
C GLU A 38 2.34 9.45 -20.76
N LYS A 39 3.29 8.57 -20.45
CA LYS A 39 4.25 8.10 -21.44
C LYS A 39 3.59 7.27 -22.54
N LYS A 40 2.54 6.53 -22.22
CA LYS A 40 1.82 5.73 -23.21
C LYS A 40 0.76 6.52 -23.97
N GLY A 41 0.37 7.69 -23.46
CA GLY A 41 -0.69 8.48 -24.05
C GLY A 41 -2.08 7.90 -23.82
N GLU A 42 -2.22 6.97 -22.90
CA GLU A 42 -3.50 6.37 -22.54
C GLU A 42 -3.46 5.91 -21.11
N SER A 43 -4.64 5.76 -20.49
CA SER A 43 -4.74 5.28 -19.12
C SER A 43 -4.28 3.83 -19.04
N SER A 44 -3.22 3.58 -18.28
CA SER A 44 -2.63 2.24 -18.13
C SER A 44 -2.11 2.05 -16.73
N ILE A 45 -2.10 0.80 -16.29
CA ILE A 45 -1.63 0.42 -14.95
C ILE A 45 -0.42 -0.49 -15.12
N PRO A 46 0.81 -0.04 -14.72
CA PRO A 46 1.97 -0.91 -14.80
C PRO A 46 1.94 -1.97 -13.72
N ILE A 47 2.68 -3.06 -13.95
CA ILE A 47 2.73 -4.17 -12.99
C ILE A 47 3.26 -3.73 -11.63
N VAL A 48 4.15 -2.75 -11.60
CA VAL A 48 4.72 -2.23 -10.35
C VAL A 48 3.64 -1.62 -9.45
N PHE A 49 2.55 -1.12 -10.02
CA PHE A 49 1.41 -0.59 -9.25
C PHE A 49 0.88 -1.65 -8.27
N TRP A 50 0.78 -2.89 -8.74
CA TRP A 50 0.25 -3.97 -7.90
C TRP A 50 1.21 -4.36 -6.79
N TYR A 51 2.51 -4.36 -7.08
CA TYR A 51 3.53 -4.63 -6.05
C TYR A 51 3.54 -3.53 -5.00
N LEU A 52 3.49 -2.26 -5.41
CA LEU A 52 3.42 -1.14 -4.46
C LEU A 52 2.16 -1.22 -3.61
N SER A 53 1.04 -1.65 -4.21
CA SER A 53 -0.22 -1.82 -3.49
C SER A 53 -0.11 -2.90 -2.41
N ILE A 54 0.53 -4.02 -2.74
CA ILE A 54 0.67 -5.12 -1.78
C ILE A 54 1.60 -4.72 -0.64
N PHE A 55 2.78 -4.21 -0.95
CA PHE A 55 3.74 -3.88 0.09
C PHE A 55 3.27 -2.71 0.95
N GLY A 56 2.71 -1.67 0.32
CA GLY A 56 2.13 -0.56 1.05
C GLY A 56 0.93 -0.99 1.88
N GLY A 57 0.10 -1.87 1.31
CA GLY A 57 -1.06 -2.41 2.02
C GLY A 57 -0.67 -3.23 3.23
N ILE A 58 0.41 -4.04 3.13
CA ILE A 58 0.90 -4.82 4.27
C ILE A 58 1.37 -3.88 5.38
N GLY A 59 2.11 -2.82 5.03
CA GLY A 59 2.55 -1.84 6.02
C GLY A 59 1.39 -1.15 6.71
N LEU A 60 0.39 -0.72 5.93
CA LEU A 60 -0.80 -0.09 6.49
C LEU A 60 -1.61 -1.07 7.34
N LEU A 61 -1.71 -2.32 6.91
CA LEU A 61 -2.42 -3.35 7.67
C LEU A 61 -1.72 -3.59 9.01
N THR A 62 -0.40 -3.68 9.02
CA THR A 62 0.38 -3.86 10.25
C THR A 62 0.11 -2.71 11.21
N TYR A 63 0.15 -1.48 10.71
CA TYR A 63 -0.16 -0.30 11.53
C TYR A 63 -1.59 -0.34 12.06
N ALA A 64 -2.54 -0.71 11.19
CA ALA A 64 -3.96 -0.74 11.56
C ALA A 64 -4.24 -1.79 12.64
N ILE A 65 -3.58 -2.95 12.57
CA ILE A 65 -3.72 -3.99 13.59
C ILE A 65 -3.21 -3.48 14.93
N PHE A 66 -2.07 -2.81 14.93
CA PHE A 66 -1.52 -2.21 16.14
C PHE A 66 -2.49 -1.19 16.73
N ARG A 67 -3.11 -0.36 15.89
CA ARG A 67 -4.06 0.67 16.31
C ARG A 67 -5.45 0.10 16.58
N LYS A 68 -5.69 -1.16 16.27
CA LYS A 68 -7.01 -1.82 16.44
C LYS A 68 -8.10 -1.10 15.66
N ASP A 69 -7.80 -0.73 14.40
CA ASP A 69 -8.74 -0.02 13.53
C ASP A 69 -9.42 -1.02 12.60
N PRO A 70 -10.68 -1.43 12.90
CA PRO A 70 -11.34 -2.45 12.08
C PRO A 70 -11.65 -1.98 10.66
N VAL A 71 -11.84 -0.69 10.46
CA VAL A 71 -12.14 -0.16 9.13
C VAL A 71 -10.94 -0.32 8.19
N ILE A 72 -9.76 0.11 8.64
CA ILE A 72 -8.55 0.01 7.83
C ILE A 72 -8.14 -1.46 7.68
N ILE A 73 -8.25 -2.27 8.74
CA ILE A 73 -7.93 -3.69 8.68
C ILE A 73 -8.76 -4.38 7.59
N THR A 74 -10.07 -4.17 7.61
CA THR A 74 -10.98 -4.78 6.64
C THR A 74 -10.64 -4.35 5.22
N GLY A 75 -10.46 -3.04 5.01
CA GLY A 75 -10.15 -2.50 3.69
C GLY A 75 -8.85 -3.02 3.13
N GLN A 76 -7.80 -3.09 3.96
CA GLN A 76 -6.50 -3.56 3.48
C GLN A 76 -6.50 -5.07 3.20
N LEU A 77 -7.21 -5.86 4.00
CA LEU A 77 -7.32 -7.30 3.73
C LEU A 77 -7.99 -7.57 2.39
N PHE A 78 -9.11 -6.91 2.12
CA PHE A 78 -9.78 -7.04 0.82
C PHE A 78 -8.88 -6.54 -0.31
N GLY A 79 -8.22 -5.41 -0.10
CA GLY A 79 -7.33 -4.84 -1.11
C GLY A 79 -6.19 -5.76 -1.46
N ILE A 80 -5.50 -6.30 -0.45
CA ILE A 80 -4.36 -7.20 -0.68
C ILE A 80 -4.81 -8.43 -1.46
N PHE A 81 -5.97 -9.00 -1.13
CA PHE A 81 -6.53 -10.13 -1.85
C PHE A 81 -6.75 -9.79 -3.33
N ILE A 82 -7.34 -8.62 -3.60
CA ILE A 82 -7.61 -8.19 -4.96
C ILE A 82 -6.31 -7.93 -5.72
N TYR A 83 -5.32 -7.31 -5.09
CA TYR A 83 -4.03 -7.02 -5.72
C TYR A 83 -3.31 -8.32 -6.08
N ALA A 84 -3.29 -9.27 -5.17
CA ALA A 84 -2.66 -10.56 -5.42
C ALA A 84 -3.35 -11.29 -6.58
N ARG A 85 -4.69 -11.26 -6.61
CA ARG A 85 -5.44 -11.88 -7.70
C ARG A 85 -5.13 -11.25 -9.05
N ASN A 86 -5.02 -9.92 -9.08
CA ASN A 86 -4.66 -9.23 -10.31
C ASN A 86 -3.27 -9.61 -10.81
N LEU A 87 -2.31 -9.76 -9.90
CA LEU A 87 -0.96 -10.21 -10.27
C LEU A 87 -1.00 -11.62 -10.85
N ILE A 88 -1.74 -12.53 -10.22
CA ILE A 88 -1.88 -13.90 -10.71
C ILE A 88 -2.45 -13.90 -12.13
N LEU A 89 -3.49 -13.11 -12.38
CA LEU A 89 -4.09 -13.02 -13.70
C LEU A 89 -3.13 -12.46 -14.74
N ILE A 90 -2.32 -11.48 -14.38
CA ILE A 90 -1.33 -10.90 -15.27
C ILE A 90 -0.28 -11.94 -15.65
N TYR A 91 0.25 -12.66 -14.66
CA TYR A 91 1.26 -13.69 -14.92
C TYR A 91 0.70 -14.86 -15.73
N ASN A 92 -0.54 -15.27 -15.46
CA ASN A 92 -1.17 -16.34 -16.22
C ASN A 92 -1.35 -15.95 -17.69
N LYS A 93 -1.71 -14.72 -17.95
CA LYS A 93 -1.84 -14.23 -19.32
C LYS A 93 -0.48 -14.22 -20.04
N ARG A 94 0.58 -13.87 -19.34
CA ARG A 94 1.93 -13.87 -19.93
C ARG A 94 2.43 -15.26 -20.28
N LYS A 95 2.00 -16.27 -19.50
CA LYS A 95 2.40 -17.66 -19.74
C LYS A 95 1.65 -18.30 -20.91
N SER A 96 0.48 -17.80 -21.22
CA SER A 96 -0.33 -18.34 -22.32
C SER A 96 -0.04 -17.60 -23.62
#